data_2246d0e49e75208086f7c5bd59c0e15c
#
_entry.id   2246d0e49e75208086f7c5bd59c0e15c
#
_cell.length_a   1.000
_cell.length_b   1.000
_cell.length_c   1.000
_cell.angle_alpha   90.00
_cell.angle_beta   90.00
_cell.angle_gamma   90.00
#
_symmetry.space_group_name_H-M   'P 1'
#
loop_
_entity.id
_entity.type
_entity.pdbx_description
1 polymer ?
#
loop_
_entity_poly.entity_id
_entity_poly.type
_entity_poly.pdbx_seq_one_letter_code
_entity_poly.pdbx_strand_id
1 'polypeptide(L)'
;MAAASRWAPTGPRAPPLPAPPAPAQSVRAAPGGRQPIAALRLPAPSNRGAPRGGKRPPPLWVRAMPGRAAVREREGRGRAGPGTARQRLPGMRPVALLLCPLAAALSGRFWHVTDLHWDPDYDAAVAAGQVCPSGGPRAAPAAGPWGSYLCDAPWRLLVSAARAMRRRLQRPDFVLWTGDDTPHVPNEKLGEEKVLHIIENLTSLIKETFPDTKVYAAMGNHDFHPKNQFPGRQHRIYNRTAELWRPWLNDASTAFFRAGAFYSEKLPSPGTRGRMVVLNTNLYYDQNDETADEEDPGGQFQWLEETLTNASRADEMVYIVGHVPPGFFEKKRGKPWFRSGFNERYLTTVQKHHRVIAAQFFGHHHTDSFRMFYSDTGSPINVMFLAPGVTPWKTTLPGVNNGANNPGIRVINYDPDTLQVLDMVTYYLNLTRANMMAPTWEEEFPTWEEEYVLTEAFQVPDGSARSMQTVLERISKDPHYLQQYYEFNSVRYDLTPCEEACRVDHVCAIREIDFTKYDECVKASSSASAAVSVWFLFFCLLLRLLSLQQAL
;
A
#
# COMPACT_ATOMS: atom_id res chain seq x y z
N MET A 1 -23.29 68.80 -10.89
CA MET A 1 -24.79 68.83 -10.75
C MET A 1 -25.32 67.48 -11.22
N ALA A 2 -26.12 66.86 -10.38
CA ALA A 2 -27.09 65.79 -10.59
C ALA A 2 -26.53 64.40 -10.99
N ALA A 3 -26.97 63.33 -10.51
CA ALA A 3 -27.69 62.83 -9.36
C ALA A 3 -27.60 61.28 -9.47
N ALA A 4 -27.26 60.64 -8.42
CA ALA A 4 -27.20 59.17 -8.33
C ALA A 4 -28.62 58.63 -8.02
N SER A 5 -29.14 57.73 -8.82
CA SER A 5 -30.33 56.95 -8.48
C SER A 5 -29.92 55.52 -8.10
N ARG A 6 -30.23 55.14 -6.86
CA ARG A 6 -30.08 53.77 -6.31
C ARG A 6 -31.28 52.94 -6.74
N TRP A 7 -31.00 51.78 -7.28
CA TRP A 7 -32.01 50.72 -7.39
C TRP A 7 -31.59 49.56 -6.44
N ALA A 8 -32.50 49.23 -5.49
CA ALA A 8 -32.41 48.02 -4.66
C ALA A 8 -33.38 46.99 -5.22
N PRO A 9 -33.00 45.71 -5.39
CA PRO A 9 -33.94 44.65 -5.73
C PRO A 9 -34.57 44.09 -4.46
N THR A 10 -35.90 44.13 -4.39
CA THR A 10 -36.71 43.41 -3.42
C THR A 10 -36.87 41.94 -3.88
N GLY A 11 -36.18 41.00 -3.20
CA GLY A 11 -36.41 39.57 -3.33
C GLY A 11 -37.32 39.04 -2.19
N PRO A 12 -38.10 37.97 -2.39
CA PRO A 12 -39.03 37.44 -1.39
C PRO A 12 -38.28 36.80 -0.21
N ARG A 13 -38.78 37.08 1.00
CA ARG A 13 -38.29 36.50 2.25
C ARG A 13 -38.55 34.99 2.29
N ALA A 14 -37.50 34.22 2.64
CA ALA A 14 -37.63 32.80 2.97
C ALA A 14 -38.42 32.58 4.27
N PRO A 15 -39.17 31.47 4.38
CA PRO A 15 -39.91 31.14 5.60
C PRO A 15 -38.95 30.76 6.75
N PRO A 16 -39.35 30.97 8.03
CA PRO A 16 -38.52 30.62 9.18
C PRO A 16 -38.38 29.11 9.36
N LEU A 17 -37.18 28.69 9.77
CA LEU A 17 -36.84 27.30 10.10
C LEU A 17 -37.63 26.83 11.34
N PRO A 18 -38.06 25.56 11.42
CA PRO A 18 -38.71 25.00 12.59
C PRO A 18 -37.73 24.92 13.79
N ALA A 19 -38.27 25.14 14.98
CA ALA A 19 -37.56 25.10 16.25
C ALA A 19 -37.03 23.66 16.55
N PRO A 20 -35.88 23.51 17.22
CA PRO A 20 -35.37 22.21 17.63
C PRO A 20 -36.28 21.54 18.67
N PRO A 21 -36.38 20.20 18.68
CA PRO A 21 -37.15 19.46 19.68
C PRO A 21 -36.53 19.59 21.07
N ALA A 22 -37.39 19.64 22.09
CA ALA A 22 -37.04 19.72 23.51
C ALA A 22 -36.28 18.45 23.96
N PRO A 23 -35.32 18.57 24.92
CA PRO A 23 -34.56 17.42 25.41
C PRO A 23 -35.44 16.43 26.17
N ALA A 24 -35.31 15.15 25.84
CA ALA A 24 -35.97 14.05 26.51
C ALA A 24 -35.54 13.92 27.98
N GLN A 25 -36.50 13.78 28.88
CA GLN A 25 -36.29 13.59 30.30
C GLN A 25 -35.60 12.24 30.57
N SER A 26 -34.49 12.27 31.33
CA SER A 26 -33.74 11.10 31.78
C SER A 26 -34.58 10.25 32.74
N VAL A 27 -34.87 9.02 32.35
CA VAL A 27 -35.37 7.96 33.24
C VAL A 27 -34.15 7.31 33.88
N ARG A 28 -34.01 7.43 35.22
CA ARG A 28 -32.98 6.72 36.01
C ARG A 28 -33.28 5.23 36.02
N ALA A 29 -32.40 4.42 35.46
CA ALA A 29 -32.37 2.97 35.65
C ALA A 29 -31.41 2.61 36.80
N ALA A 30 -31.84 1.66 37.62
CA ALA A 30 -31.14 1.14 38.81
C ALA A 30 -29.89 0.31 38.40
N PRO A 31 -28.90 0.13 39.31
CA PRO A 31 -27.63 -0.54 38.99
C PRO A 31 -27.78 -2.06 38.93
N GLY A 32 -27.73 -2.63 37.73
CA GLY A 32 -27.62 -4.07 37.51
C GLY A 32 -26.15 -4.49 37.38
N GLY A 33 -25.79 -5.52 38.15
CA GLY A 33 -24.40 -5.99 38.34
C GLY A 33 -23.68 -6.41 37.05
N ARG A 34 -22.46 -6.01 36.95
CA ARG A 34 -21.49 -6.47 35.95
C ARG A 34 -21.10 -7.94 36.26
N GLN A 35 -21.40 -8.84 35.34
CA GLN A 35 -20.72 -10.12 35.25
C GLN A 35 -19.47 -9.96 34.37
N PRO A 36 -18.31 -10.51 34.76
CA PRO A 36 -17.11 -10.46 33.91
C PRO A 36 -17.25 -11.43 32.74
N ILE A 37 -16.93 -10.94 31.55
CA ILE A 37 -16.82 -11.75 30.33
C ILE A 37 -15.64 -12.70 30.51
N ALA A 38 -15.94 -14.00 30.55
CA ALA A 38 -14.96 -15.07 30.67
C ALA A 38 -14.04 -15.08 29.46
N ALA A 39 -12.73 -15.02 29.71
CA ALA A 39 -11.68 -15.25 28.72
C ALA A 39 -11.88 -16.63 28.07
N LEU A 40 -12.05 -16.67 26.75
CA LEU A 40 -12.06 -17.89 25.94
C LEU A 40 -10.66 -18.53 26.01
N ARG A 41 -10.49 -19.50 26.92
CA ARG A 41 -9.35 -20.41 26.93
C ARG A 41 -9.60 -21.49 25.88
N LEU A 42 -8.66 -21.65 24.95
CA LEU A 42 -8.61 -22.74 24.01
C LEU A 42 -8.46 -24.09 24.76
N PRO A 43 -9.18 -25.16 24.38
CA PRO A 43 -8.98 -26.48 24.95
C PRO A 43 -7.72 -27.12 24.39
N ALA A 44 -6.94 -27.75 25.27
CA ALA A 44 -5.80 -28.58 24.93
C ALA A 44 -6.24 -29.84 24.16
N PRO A 45 -5.41 -30.40 23.25
CA PRO A 45 -5.77 -31.58 22.49
C PRO A 45 -5.79 -32.83 23.38
N SER A 46 -6.93 -33.48 23.47
CA SER A 46 -7.08 -34.79 24.10
C SER A 46 -6.66 -35.92 23.16
N ASN A 47 -5.68 -36.67 23.57
CA ASN A 47 -5.27 -37.94 22.99
C ASN A 47 -6.37 -38.98 23.19
N ARG A 48 -7.04 -39.46 22.14
CA ARG A 48 -7.75 -40.75 22.11
C ARG A 48 -7.72 -41.40 20.73
N GLY A 49 -7.04 -42.56 20.68
CA GLY A 49 -7.41 -43.80 20.07
C GLY A 49 -7.79 -43.85 18.60
N ALA A 50 -6.93 -44.46 17.80
CA ALA A 50 -7.22 -44.92 16.47
C ALA A 50 -8.17 -46.17 16.49
N PRO A 51 -8.98 -46.39 15.44
CA PRO A 51 -9.28 -47.73 14.97
C PRO A 51 -8.75 -47.99 13.56
N ARG A 52 -8.34 -49.24 13.41
CA ARG A 52 -7.75 -49.87 12.22
C ARG A 52 -8.76 -50.07 11.09
N GLY A 53 -8.26 -49.96 9.84
CA GLY A 53 -8.59 -50.92 8.78
C GLY A 53 -9.65 -50.48 7.76
N GLY A 54 -9.22 -50.33 6.51
CA GLY A 54 -10.10 -50.27 5.35
C GLY A 54 -9.34 -49.92 4.07
N LYS A 55 -8.80 -50.93 3.38
CA LYS A 55 -8.18 -50.80 2.05
C LYS A 55 -9.24 -50.45 1.00
N ARG A 56 -9.02 -49.43 0.19
CA ARG A 56 -9.65 -49.28 -1.12
C ARG A 56 -8.59 -49.12 -2.20
N PRO A 57 -8.81 -49.70 -3.41
CA PRO A 57 -7.81 -49.73 -4.47
C PRO A 57 -7.75 -48.46 -5.31
N PRO A 58 -6.63 -48.23 -6.04
CA PRO A 58 -6.46 -47.07 -6.89
C PRO A 58 -7.15 -47.26 -8.26
N PRO A 59 -7.58 -46.18 -8.92
CA PRO A 59 -8.00 -46.25 -10.30
C PRO A 59 -6.81 -46.18 -11.26
N LEU A 60 -6.77 -47.16 -12.16
CA LEU A 60 -5.95 -47.25 -13.36
C LEU A 60 -6.23 -46.11 -14.33
N TRP A 61 -5.19 -45.42 -14.80
CA TRP A 61 -5.01 -45.04 -16.20
C TRP A 61 -3.52 -44.65 -16.39
N VAL A 62 -2.71 -45.66 -16.71
CA VAL A 62 -1.37 -45.46 -17.29
C VAL A 62 -1.53 -45.67 -18.79
N ARG A 63 -1.20 -44.68 -19.59
CA ARG A 63 -0.90 -44.83 -21.00
C ARG A 63 0.55 -44.43 -21.26
N ALA A 64 1.33 -45.42 -21.61
CA ALA A 64 2.72 -45.34 -22.02
C ALA A 64 2.87 -44.67 -23.39
N MET A 65 3.95 -43.91 -23.57
CA MET A 65 4.54 -43.63 -24.87
C MET A 65 6.06 -43.82 -24.84
N PRO A 66 6.71 -44.17 -25.96
CA PRO A 66 7.90 -45.01 -25.99
C PRO A 66 9.23 -44.26 -25.97
N GLY A 67 10.28 -45.01 -25.63
CA GLY A 67 11.64 -44.60 -25.44
C GLY A 67 12.38 -44.10 -26.69
N ARG A 68 13.40 -43.33 -26.46
CA ARG A 68 14.49 -43.09 -27.41
C ARG A 68 15.86 -43.42 -26.81
N ALA A 69 16.62 -44.04 -27.69
CA ALA A 69 17.84 -44.78 -27.56
C ALA A 69 19.04 -44.06 -26.87
N ALA A 70 19.79 -44.89 -26.15
CA ALA A 70 21.13 -44.60 -25.66
C ALA A 70 22.15 -44.60 -26.82
N VAL A 71 22.99 -43.59 -26.84
CA VAL A 71 24.21 -43.57 -27.65
C VAL A 71 25.39 -43.83 -26.71
N ARG A 72 26.08 -44.97 -26.96
CA ARG A 72 27.35 -45.38 -26.37
C ARG A 72 28.45 -44.59 -27.05
N GLU A 73 29.31 -43.93 -26.31
CA GLU A 73 30.64 -43.52 -26.78
C GLU A 73 31.70 -44.48 -26.25
N ARG A 74 32.59 -44.84 -27.18
CA ARG A 74 33.67 -45.84 -27.05
C ARG A 74 34.92 -45.23 -26.42
N GLU A 75 35.51 -46.00 -25.55
CA GLU A 75 36.90 -45.81 -25.11
C GLU A 75 37.90 -45.91 -26.28
N GLY A 76 38.84 -44.97 -26.34
CA GLY A 76 40.01 -45.01 -27.19
C GLY A 76 41.27 -44.99 -26.33
N ARG A 77 41.95 -46.16 -26.24
CA ARG A 77 43.33 -46.30 -25.69
C ARG A 77 44.37 -45.77 -26.69
N GLY A 78 45.31 -44.96 -26.21
CA GLY A 78 46.46 -44.48 -26.96
C GLY A 78 47.73 -44.34 -26.08
N ARG A 79 48.66 -45.19 -26.34
CA ARG A 79 50.04 -45.50 -25.95
C ARG A 79 50.94 -44.34 -25.47
N ALA A 80 51.81 -44.77 -24.55
CA ALA A 80 52.96 -44.06 -23.97
C ALA A 80 54.13 -43.89 -24.95
N GLY A 81 54.96 -42.86 -24.73
CA GLY A 81 56.31 -42.64 -25.25
C GLY A 81 57.07 -41.66 -24.34
N PRO A 82 58.40 -41.80 -24.21
CA PRO A 82 59.13 -41.51 -22.99
C PRO A 82 59.95 -40.18 -23.01
N GLY A 83 60.06 -39.62 -21.81
CA GLY A 83 61.36 -39.10 -21.30
C GLY A 83 61.81 -37.71 -21.73
N THR A 84 61.79 -36.77 -20.79
CA THR A 84 63.00 -35.90 -20.52
C THR A 84 62.85 -35.33 -19.10
N ALA A 85 63.95 -35.55 -18.35
CA ALA A 85 64.15 -35.02 -17.02
C ALA A 85 64.35 -33.50 -17.04
N ARG A 86 63.62 -32.77 -16.15
CA ARG A 86 64.04 -31.43 -15.73
C ARG A 86 63.91 -31.24 -14.24
N GLN A 87 64.90 -30.64 -13.69
CA GLN A 87 65.26 -30.34 -12.33
C GLN A 87 64.17 -29.83 -11.41
N ARG A 88 64.23 -30.33 -10.18
CA ARG A 88 63.47 -29.83 -9.03
C ARG A 88 64.03 -28.48 -8.56
N LEU A 89 63.13 -27.48 -8.42
CA LEU A 89 63.32 -26.31 -7.55
C LEU A 89 62.45 -26.51 -6.32
N PRO A 90 62.87 -26.11 -5.11
CA PRO A 90 62.15 -26.38 -3.87
C PRO A 90 61.12 -25.29 -3.55
N GLY A 91 59.96 -25.72 -3.16
CA GLY A 91 59.19 -25.11 -2.09
C GLY A 91 58.37 -23.85 -2.38
N MET A 92 57.24 -23.99 -3.05
CA MET A 92 56.06 -23.12 -2.75
C MET A 92 54.86 -24.04 -2.45
N ARG A 93 54.43 -24.02 -1.20
CA ARG A 93 53.15 -24.62 -0.81
C ARG A 93 52.02 -23.87 -1.52
N PRO A 94 51.09 -24.53 -2.19
CA PRO A 94 49.93 -23.84 -2.68
C PRO A 94 49.06 -23.39 -1.48
N VAL A 95 48.91 -22.08 -1.32
CA VAL A 95 47.83 -21.51 -0.50
C VAL A 95 46.53 -21.90 -1.22
N ALA A 96 45.84 -22.89 -0.69
CA ALA A 96 44.47 -23.16 -1.09
C ALA A 96 43.64 -21.94 -0.70
N LEU A 97 43.36 -21.05 -1.65
CA LEU A 97 42.28 -20.10 -1.53
C LEU A 97 41.01 -20.95 -1.39
N LEU A 98 40.49 -21.04 -0.16
CA LEU A 98 39.14 -21.42 0.09
C LEU A 98 38.26 -20.35 -0.57
N LEU A 99 37.89 -20.57 -1.83
CA LEU A 99 36.71 -19.94 -2.42
C LEU A 99 35.53 -20.49 -1.63
N CYS A 100 35.13 -19.79 -0.53
CA CYS A 100 33.78 -19.89 -0.01
C CYS A 100 32.87 -19.56 -1.19
N PRO A 101 31.99 -20.47 -1.64
CA PRO A 101 30.95 -20.07 -2.54
C PRO A 101 30.13 -19.03 -1.73
N LEU A 102 30.13 -17.76 -2.14
CA LEU A 102 29.04 -16.87 -1.77
C LEU A 102 27.78 -17.58 -2.28
N ALA A 103 27.07 -18.25 -1.39
CA ALA A 103 25.71 -18.64 -1.65
C ALA A 103 24.99 -17.31 -1.93
N ALA A 104 24.65 -17.06 -3.18
CA ALA A 104 23.76 -15.96 -3.51
C ALA A 104 22.51 -16.18 -2.65
N ALA A 105 22.29 -15.32 -1.68
CA ALA A 105 21.08 -15.36 -0.87
C ALA A 105 19.89 -15.35 -1.84
N LEU A 106 19.06 -16.39 -1.78
CA LEU A 106 17.86 -16.49 -2.62
C LEU A 106 16.93 -15.38 -2.17
N SER A 107 16.85 -14.28 -2.92
CA SER A 107 15.88 -13.23 -2.65
C SER A 107 14.49 -13.71 -2.99
N GLY A 108 13.53 -13.47 -2.10
CA GLY A 108 12.12 -13.66 -2.35
C GLY A 108 11.51 -12.47 -3.10
N ARG A 109 10.35 -12.67 -3.74
CA ARG A 109 9.62 -11.60 -4.45
C ARG A 109 8.13 -11.75 -4.28
N PHE A 110 7.47 -10.62 -4.02
CA PHE A 110 6.01 -10.57 -3.93
C PHE A 110 5.43 -9.33 -4.61
N TRP A 111 4.15 -9.41 -4.96
CA TRP A 111 3.39 -8.26 -5.47
C TRP A 111 2.77 -7.48 -4.33
N HIS A 112 2.79 -6.17 -4.44
CA HIS A 112 1.96 -5.26 -3.66
C HIS A 112 1.04 -4.51 -4.63
N VAL A 113 -0.27 -4.76 -4.53
CA VAL A 113 -1.33 -4.15 -5.32
C VAL A 113 -2.39 -3.57 -4.39
N THR A 114 -2.95 -2.42 -4.75
CA THR A 114 -3.87 -1.65 -3.91
C THR A 114 -4.80 -0.76 -4.75
N ASP A 115 -5.87 -0.30 -4.14
CA ASP A 115 -6.75 0.75 -4.68
C ASP A 115 -7.17 0.41 -6.12
N LEU A 116 -7.86 -0.74 -6.28
CA LEU A 116 -8.34 -1.23 -7.57
C LEU A 116 -9.55 -0.42 -8.04
N HIS A 117 -10.46 -0.07 -7.16
CA HIS A 117 -11.65 0.73 -7.38
C HIS A 117 -12.35 0.41 -8.70
N TRP A 118 -12.84 -0.83 -8.81
CA TRP A 118 -13.58 -1.22 -10.01
C TRP A 118 -14.91 -0.45 -10.11
N ASP A 119 -15.08 0.34 -11.20
CA ASP A 119 -16.35 0.94 -11.56
C ASP A 119 -17.07 0.06 -12.61
N PRO A 120 -18.01 -0.81 -12.19
CA PRO A 120 -18.70 -1.71 -13.11
C PRO A 120 -19.61 -0.99 -14.10
N ASP A 121 -19.95 0.27 -13.83
CA ASP A 121 -20.81 1.09 -14.68
C ASP A 121 -19.99 2.03 -15.61
N TYR A 122 -18.66 1.82 -15.72
CA TYR A 122 -17.81 2.57 -16.64
C TYR A 122 -18.10 2.20 -18.10
N ASP A 123 -18.43 3.20 -18.94
CA ASP A 123 -18.62 3.03 -20.38
C ASP A 123 -17.99 4.20 -21.16
N ALA A 124 -16.92 3.93 -21.92
CA ALA A 124 -16.24 4.92 -22.73
C ALA A 124 -16.99 5.29 -24.03
N ALA A 125 -18.04 4.54 -24.38
CA ALA A 125 -18.80 4.77 -25.64
C ALA A 125 -19.92 5.81 -25.49
N VAL A 126 -20.24 6.21 -24.24
CA VAL A 126 -21.32 7.17 -23.96
C VAL A 126 -20.82 8.62 -23.92
N ALA A 127 -21.75 9.57 -23.79
CA ALA A 127 -21.41 10.99 -23.69
C ALA A 127 -20.49 11.28 -22.51
N ALA A 128 -19.57 12.24 -22.65
CA ALA A 128 -18.50 12.54 -21.68
C ALA A 128 -18.97 12.74 -20.23
N GLY A 129 -20.19 13.24 -20.00
CA GLY A 129 -20.76 13.39 -18.66
C GLY A 129 -21.41 12.13 -18.07
N GLN A 130 -21.42 11.01 -18.80
CA GLN A 130 -22.08 9.76 -18.41
C GLN A 130 -21.12 8.56 -18.36
N VAL A 131 -19.83 8.78 -18.60
CA VAL A 131 -18.81 7.73 -18.74
C VAL A 131 -18.71 6.87 -17.49
N CYS A 132 -18.79 7.46 -16.31
CA CYS A 132 -18.65 6.75 -15.04
C CYS A 132 -19.41 7.44 -13.90
N PRO A 133 -20.09 6.68 -13.03
CA PRO A 133 -20.66 7.22 -11.80
C PRO A 133 -19.63 7.80 -10.84
N SER A 134 -18.43 7.24 -10.80
CA SER A 134 -17.31 7.66 -9.94
C SER A 134 -16.74 9.05 -10.31
N GLY A 135 -16.96 9.51 -11.53
CA GLY A 135 -16.62 10.86 -11.97
C GLY A 135 -17.48 11.96 -11.34
N GLY A 136 -18.64 11.60 -10.78
CA GLY A 136 -19.61 12.55 -10.29
C GLY A 136 -20.12 13.46 -11.43
N PRO A 137 -20.23 14.79 -11.19
CA PRO A 137 -20.69 15.74 -12.21
C PRO A 137 -19.60 16.13 -13.21
N ARG A 138 -18.38 15.60 -13.12
CA ARG A 138 -17.26 15.93 -13.99
C ARG A 138 -17.42 15.25 -15.35
N ALA A 139 -17.30 16.00 -16.44
CA ALA A 139 -17.24 15.41 -17.77
C ALA A 139 -15.86 14.77 -18.00
N ALA A 140 -15.84 13.58 -18.60
CA ALA A 140 -14.63 12.83 -18.92
C ALA A 140 -14.40 12.78 -20.46
N PRO A 141 -14.03 13.89 -21.12
CA PRO A 141 -13.97 13.98 -22.57
C PRO A 141 -12.87 13.13 -23.21
N ALA A 142 -11.86 12.75 -22.45
CA ALA A 142 -10.73 11.92 -22.89
C ALA A 142 -10.81 10.48 -22.36
N ALA A 143 -12.01 10.02 -22.03
CA ALA A 143 -12.21 8.65 -21.61
C ALA A 143 -11.92 7.67 -22.76
N GLY A 144 -11.22 6.58 -22.44
CA GLY A 144 -10.89 5.54 -23.39
C GLY A 144 -11.11 4.14 -22.78
N PRO A 145 -10.85 3.08 -23.54
CA PRO A 145 -11.14 1.72 -23.09
C PRO A 145 -10.31 1.28 -21.89
N TRP A 146 -9.22 1.97 -21.58
CA TRP A 146 -8.34 1.68 -20.45
C TRP A 146 -8.62 2.55 -19.23
N GLY A 147 -9.57 3.47 -19.29
CA GLY A 147 -9.95 4.32 -18.17
C GLY A 147 -9.89 5.82 -18.49
N SER A 148 -10.11 6.62 -17.45
CA SER A 148 -10.01 8.07 -17.46
C SER A 148 -9.52 8.57 -16.10
N TYR A 149 -8.69 9.60 -16.07
CA TYR A 149 -8.24 10.22 -14.81
C TYR A 149 -9.38 10.85 -13.96
N LEU A 150 -10.59 10.94 -14.49
CA LEU A 150 -11.76 11.42 -13.75
C LEU A 150 -12.66 10.30 -13.26
N CYS A 151 -12.36 9.05 -13.63
CA CYS A 151 -13.14 7.86 -13.32
C CYS A 151 -12.31 6.82 -12.57
N ASP A 152 -12.97 5.98 -11.81
CA ASP A 152 -12.37 4.75 -11.30
C ASP A 152 -12.13 3.73 -12.43
N ALA A 153 -11.45 2.63 -12.09
CA ALA A 153 -10.94 1.68 -13.06
C ALA A 153 -12.05 0.91 -13.79
N PRO A 154 -12.05 0.86 -15.13
CA PRO A 154 -12.85 -0.11 -15.85
C PRO A 154 -12.27 -1.52 -15.71
N TRP A 155 -13.11 -2.56 -15.85
CA TRP A 155 -12.68 -3.96 -15.78
C TRP A 155 -11.49 -4.29 -16.68
N ARG A 156 -11.48 -3.72 -17.88
CA ARG A 156 -10.41 -3.92 -18.86
C ARG A 156 -9.04 -3.46 -18.36
N LEU A 157 -8.97 -2.37 -17.59
CA LEU A 157 -7.74 -1.90 -16.95
C LEU A 157 -7.26 -2.90 -15.90
N LEU A 158 -8.14 -3.40 -15.04
CA LEU A 158 -7.81 -4.36 -13.99
C LEU A 158 -7.29 -5.69 -14.55
N VAL A 159 -7.94 -6.20 -15.61
CA VAL A 159 -7.45 -7.38 -16.34
C VAL A 159 -6.07 -7.11 -16.97
N SER A 160 -5.84 -5.89 -17.48
CA SER A 160 -4.54 -5.48 -18.00
C SER A 160 -3.45 -5.48 -16.93
N ALA A 161 -3.74 -4.94 -15.73
CA ALA A 161 -2.84 -4.96 -14.58
C ALA A 161 -2.51 -6.40 -14.15
N ALA A 162 -3.52 -7.25 -13.98
CA ALA A 162 -3.37 -8.66 -13.63
C ALA A 162 -2.48 -9.41 -14.64
N ARG A 163 -2.69 -9.20 -15.94
CA ARG A 163 -1.85 -9.77 -17.00
C ARG A 163 -0.42 -9.25 -16.96
N ALA A 164 -0.22 -7.97 -16.69
CA ALA A 164 1.12 -7.37 -16.53
C ALA A 164 1.85 -8.01 -15.35
N MET A 165 1.18 -8.13 -14.19
CA MET A 165 1.71 -8.83 -13.02
C MET A 165 2.15 -10.26 -13.37
N ARG A 166 1.27 -11.05 -14.00
CA ARG A 166 1.57 -12.42 -14.39
C ARG A 166 2.74 -12.53 -15.36
N ARG A 167 2.87 -11.60 -16.33
CA ARG A 167 3.98 -11.58 -17.30
C ARG A 167 5.31 -11.23 -16.66
N ARG A 168 5.33 -10.28 -15.70
CA ARG A 168 6.55 -9.79 -15.05
C ARG A 168 7.07 -10.74 -13.97
N LEU A 169 6.16 -11.34 -13.19
CA LEU A 169 6.50 -12.28 -12.13
C LEU A 169 5.41 -13.38 -12.06
N GLN A 170 5.68 -14.51 -12.71
CA GLN A 170 4.71 -15.62 -12.83
C GLN A 170 4.44 -16.34 -11.51
N ARG A 171 5.45 -16.42 -10.65
CA ARG A 171 5.41 -17.14 -9.38
C ARG A 171 5.95 -16.25 -8.27
N PRO A 172 5.16 -15.30 -7.79
CA PRO A 172 5.52 -14.57 -6.57
C PRO A 172 5.40 -15.52 -5.36
N ASP A 173 6.16 -15.25 -4.31
CA ASP A 173 6.04 -16.01 -3.07
C ASP A 173 4.66 -15.81 -2.43
N PHE A 174 4.12 -14.60 -2.57
CA PHE A 174 2.76 -14.22 -2.18
C PHE A 174 2.34 -12.93 -2.88
N VAL A 175 1.09 -12.53 -2.67
CA VAL A 175 0.55 -11.23 -3.10
C VAL A 175 0.04 -10.49 -1.87
N LEU A 176 0.40 -9.23 -1.71
CA LEU A 176 -0.25 -8.27 -0.83
C LEU A 176 -1.31 -7.51 -1.63
N TRP A 177 -2.55 -7.56 -1.14
CA TRP A 177 -3.67 -6.80 -1.68
C TRP A 177 -4.23 -5.93 -0.56
N THR A 178 -3.98 -4.63 -0.65
CA THR A 178 -4.24 -3.72 0.46
C THR A 178 -5.56 -2.96 0.35
N GLY A 179 -6.54 -3.52 -0.37
CA GLY A 179 -7.94 -3.08 -0.33
C GLY A 179 -8.30 -1.94 -1.29
N ASP A 180 -9.46 -1.38 -1.05
CA ASP A 180 -10.18 -0.39 -1.86
C ASP A 180 -10.55 -0.91 -3.25
N ASP A 181 -11.52 -1.83 -3.22
CA ASP A 181 -12.04 -2.54 -4.38
C ASP A 181 -13.21 -1.80 -5.03
N THR A 182 -14.04 -1.13 -4.23
CA THR A 182 -15.27 -0.50 -4.70
C THR A 182 -15.08 0.97 -5.09
N PRO A 183 -15.88 1.48 -6.06
CA PRO A 183 -15.64 2.79 -6.65
C PRO A 183 -16.02 3.97 -5.76
N HIS A 184 -15.51 5.17 -6.08
CA HIS A 184 -15.81 6.45 -5.44
C HIS A 184 -17.21 6.97 -5.82
N VAL A 185 -18.24 6.22 -5.48
CA VAL A 185 -19.64 6.62 -5.73
C VAL A 185 -20.37 6.89 -4.42
N PRO A 186 -21.47 7.66 -4.44
CA PRO A 186 -22.34 7.82 -3.27
C PRO A 186 -22.88 6.48 -2.76
N ASN A 187 -23.15 6.40 -1.44
CA ASN A 187 -23.66 5.17 -0.81
C ASN A 187 -24.95 4.64 -1.45
N GLU A 188 -25.80 5.54 -1.94
CA GLU A 188 -27.09 5.21 -2.60
C GLU A 188 -26.91 4.42 -3.90
N LYS A 189 -25.72 4.45 -4.48
CA LYS A 189 -25.38 3.70 -5.72
C LYS A 189 -24.72 2.36 -5.46
N LEU A 190 -24.39 2.02 -4.20
CA LEU A 190 -23.70 0.78 -3.84
C LEU A 190 -24.64 -0.21 -3.15
N GLY A 191 -24.71 -0.21 -1.83
CA GLY A 191 -25.34 -1.25 -1.03
C GLY A 191 -24.43 -2.46 -0.80
N GLU A 192 -24.69 -3.25 0.25
CA GLU A 192 -23.87 -4.41 0.62
C GLU A 192 -23.70 -5.43 -0.50
N GLU A 193 -24.76 -5.72 -1.26
CA GLU A 193 -24.71 -6.72 -2.33
C GLU A 193 -23.76 -6.31 -3.46
N LYS A 194 -23.74 -5.04 -3.86
CA LYS A 194 -22.84 -4.55 -4.91
C LYS A 194 -21.40 -4.52 -4.42
N VAL A 195 -21.16 -4.13 -3.15
CA VAL A 195 -19.82 -4.22 -2.52
C VAL A 195 -19.32 -5.67 -2.56
N LEU A 196 -20.11 -6.62 -2.09
CA LEU A 196 -19.73 -8.04 -2.09
C LEU A 196 -19.53 -8.61 -3.51
N HIS A 197 -20.37 -8.20 -4.48
CA HIS A 197 -20.20 -8.59 -5.88
C HIS A 197 -18.88 -8.08 -6.46
N ILE A 198 -18.47 -6.86 -6.15
CA ILE A 198 -17.19 -6.29 -6.60
C ILE A 198 -16.03 -7.08 -5.98
N ILE A 199 -16.03 -7.28 -4.67
CA ILE A 199 -15.00 -8.07 -3.96
C ILE A 199 -14.91 -9.49 -4.53
N GLU A 200 -16.03 -10.15 -4.83
CA GLU A 200 -16.06 -11.50 -5.42
C GLU A 200 -15.40 -11.55 -6.79
N ASN A 201 -15.70 -10.59 -7.68
CA ASN A 201 -15.10 -10.55 -9.02
C ASN A 201 -13.59 -10.27 -8.96
N LEU A 202 -13.14 -9.34 -8.13
CA LEU A 202 -11.72 -9.05 -7.97
C LEU A 202 -10.97 -10.20 -7.30
N THR A 203 -11.59 -10.87 -6.31
CA THR A 203 -11.06 -12.12 -5.74
C THR A 203 -10.88 -13.19 -6.82
N SER A 204 -11.85 -13.35 -7.72
CA SER A 204 -11.78 -14.28 -8.84
C SER A 204 -10.66 -13.91 -9.81
N LEU A 205 -10.53 -12.64 -10.17
CA LEU A 205 -9.47 -12.14 -11.05
C LEU A 205 -8.07 -12.43 -10.48
N ILE A 206 -7.84 -12.14 -9.20
CA ILE A 206 -6.55 -12.39 -8.54
C ILE A 206 -6.27 -13.89 -8.45
N LYS A 207 -7.28 -14.70 -8.11
CA LYS A 207 -7.19 -16.16 -8.01
C LYS A 207 -6.90 -16.82 -9.37
N GLU A 208 -7.52 -16.36 -10.44
CA GLU A 208 -7.24 -16.83 -11.80
C GLU A 208 -5.85 -16.43 -12.27
N THR A 209 -5.40 -15.22 -11.87
CA THR A 209 -4.05 -14.74 -12.20
C THR A 209 -2.98 -15.54 -11.47
N PHE A 210 -3.19 -15.88 -10.20
CA PHE A 210 -2.23 -16.54 -9.33
C PHE A 210 -2.88 -17.71 -8.56
N PRO A 211 -3.26 -18.82 -9.25
CA PRO A 211 -4.09 -19.88 -8.67
C PRO A 211 -3.43 -20.60 -7.49
N ASP A 212 -2.09 -20.72 -7.50
CA ASP A 212 -1.32 -21.45 -6.49
C ASP A 212 -0.59 -20.51 -5.49
N THR A 213 -0.89 -19.22 -5.53
CA THR A 213 -0.18 -18.22 -4.73
C THR A 213 -1.03 -17.79 -3.53
N LYS A 214 -0.41 -17.72 -2.36
CA LYS A 214 -1.00 -17.13 -1.16
C LYS A 214 -1.23 -15.64 -1.36
N VAL A 215 -2.42 -15.18 -0.97
CA VAL A 215 -2.75 -13.74 -0.94
C VAL A 215 -2.99 -13.33 0.49
N TYR A 216 -2.39 -12.23 0.90
CA TYR A 216 -2.67 -11.54 2.15
C TYR A 216 -3.44 -10.26 1.81
N ALA A 217 -4.74 -10.27 2.11
CA ALA A 217 -5.64 -9.21 1.73
C ALA A 217 -6.14 -8.44 2.95
N ALA A 218 -6.13 -7.11 2.89
CA ALA A 218 -6.79 -6.20 3.81
C ALA A 218 -8.00 -5.56 3.13
N MET A 219 -9.00 -5.16 3.90
CA MET A 219 -10.13 -4.36 3.38
C MET A 219 -9.76 -2.88 3.38
N GLY A 220 -10.11 -2.17 2.30
CA GLY A 220 -10.02 -0.72 2.22
C GLY A 220 -11.28 -0.03 2.73
N ASN A 221 -11.24 1.29 2.90
CA ASN A 221 -12.37 2.04 3.49
C ASN A 221 -13.61 2.09 2.59
N HIS A 222 -13.44 1.85 1.30
CA HIS A 222 -14.56 1.71 0.36
C HIS A 222 -15.20 0.32 0.37
N ASP A 223 -14.56 -0.71 0.92
CA ASP A 223 -14.99 -2.12 0.86
C ASP A 223 -16.08 -2.46 1.87
N PHE A 224 -16.85 -1.48 2.26
CA PHE A 224 -17.95 -1.59 3.21
C PHE A 224 -19.15 -0.73 2.79
N HIS A 225 -20.32 -1.05 3.37
CA HIS A 225 -21.50 -0.23 3.17
C HIS A 225 -22.25 0.03 4.50
N PRO A 226 -22.48 1.30 4.84
CA PRO A 226 -22.01 2.52 4.17
C PRO A 226 -20.48 2.61 4.16
N LYS A 227 -19.89 3.19 3.10
CA LYS A 227 -18.43 3.29 3.02
C LYS A 227 -17.86 4.03 4.23
N ASN A 228 -16.64 3.68 4.64
CA ASN A 228 -15.95 4.14 5.83
C ASN A 228 -16.50 3.62 7.17
N GLN A 229 -17.74 3.15 7.25
CA GLN A 229 -18.43 2.84 8.51
C GLN A 229 -18.19 1.38 8.96
N PHE A 230 -16.96 1.06 9.28
CA PHE A 230 -16.52 -0.28 9.70
C PHE A 230 -16.72 -0.50 11.20
N PRO A 231 -17.53 -1.48 11.64
CA PRO A 231 -17.67 -1.78 13.06
C PRO A 231 -16.52 -2.61 13.60
N GLY A 232 -16.13 -2.40 14.86
CA GLY A 232 -15.20 -3.23 15.61
C GLY A 232 -15.77 -4.58 16.06
N ARG A 233 -16.76 -5.12 15.35
CA ARG A 233 -17.50 -6.35 15.67
C ARG A 233 -17.90 -7.10 14.42
N GLN A 234 -18.29 -8.36 14.59
CA GLN A 234 -18.74 -9.21 13.49
C GLN A 234 -19.82 -8.52 12.63
N HIS A 235 -19.67 -8.61 11.31
CA HIS A 235 -20.59 -8.05 10.34
C HIS A 235 -20.80 -9.01 9.15
N ARG A 236 -21.92 -8.87 8.42
CA ARG A 236 -22.23 -9.70 7.24
C ARG A 236 -21.17 -9.58 6.16
N ILE A 237 -20.68 -8.36 5.87
CA ILE A 237 -19.63 -8.13 4.88
C ILE A 237 -18.36 -8.88 5.27
N TYR A 238 -17.90 -8.81 6.53
CA TYR A 238 -16.73 -9.58 6.99
C TYR A 238 -16.92 -11.09 6.81
N ASN A 239 -18.11 -11.60 7.17
CA ASN A 239 -18.41 -13.02 7.06
C ASN A 239 -18.35 -13.50 5.61
N ARG A 240 -18.96 -12.74 4.66
CA ARG A 240 -18.97 -13.09 3.24
C ARG A 240 -17.60 -12.93 2.60
N THR A 241 -16.86 -11.88 2.91
CA THR A 241 -15.49 -11.70 2.44
C THR A 241 -14.57 -12.81 2.97
N ALA A 242 -14.71 -13.22 4.24
CA ALA A 242 -13.97 -14.35 4.81
C ALA A 242 -14.28 -15.68 4.07
N GLU A 243 -15.50 -15.86 3.58
CA GLU A 243 -15.86 -17.02 2.75
C GLU A 243 -15.20 -16.97 1.37
N LEU A 244 -15.19 -15.80 0.72
CA LEU A 244 -14.52 -15.59 -0.58
C LEU A 244 -13.01 -15.81 -0.47
N TRP A 245 -12.39 -15.33 0.62
CA TRP A 245 -10.95 -15.40 0.87
C TRP A 245 -10.51 -16.69 1.61
N ARG A 246 -11.44 -17.60 1.91
CA ARG A 246 -11.13 -18.85 2.59
C ARG A 246 -10.00 -19.68 1.95
N PRO A 247 -9.76 -19.69 0.62
CA PRO A 247 -8.60 -20.35 0.06
C PRO A 247 -7.26 -19.81 0.54
N TRP A 248 -7.25 -18.55 1.01
CA TRP A 248 -6.08 -17.83 1.49
C TRP A 248 -5.98 -17.75 3.02
N LEU A 249 -7.09 -17.95 3.75
CA LEU A 249 -7.15 -17.84 5.21
C LEU A 249 -7.15 -19.23 5.85
N ASN A 250 -6.34 -19.42 6.90
CA ASN A 250 -6.48 -20.60 7.74
C ASN A 250 -7.71 -20.43 8.68
N ASP A 251 -8.08 -21.48 9.42
CA ASP A 251 -9.28 -21.46 10.27
C ASP A 251 -9.20 -20.39 11.38
N ALA A 252 -8.03 -20.19 11.99
CA ALA A 252 -7.84 -19.16 13.02
C ALA A 252 -7.96 -17.74 12.42
N SER A 253 -7.31 -17.48 11.29
CA SER A 253 -7.39 -16.21 10.56
C SER A 253 -8.82 -15.95 10.06
N THR A 254 -9.53 -16.96 9.61
CA THR A 254 -10.95 -16.84 9.22
C THR A 254 -11.80 -16.38 10.41
N ALA A 255 -11.55 -16.91 11.61
CA ALA A 255 -12.29 -16.52 12.82
C ALA A 255 -12.03 -15.05 13.20
N PHE A 256 -10.75 -14.62 13.19
CA PHE A 256 -10.39 -13.22 13.47
C PHE A 256 -10.92 -12.27 12.41
N PHE A 257 -10.83 -12.66 11.13
CA PHE A 257 -11.36 -11.84 10.04
C PHE A 257 -12.88 -11.62 10.17
N ARG A 258 -13.64 -12.65 10.52
CA ARG A 258 -15.07 -12.52 10.78
C ARG A 258 -15.40 -11.63 11.97
N ALA A 259 -14.53 -11.58 12.98
CA ALA A 259 -14.72 -10.77 14.17
C ALA A 259 -14.44 -9.27 13.95
N GLY A 260 -13.46 -8.91 13.10
CA GLY A 260 -13.07 -7.51 12.90
C GLY A 260 -12.25 -7.23 11.65
N ALA A 261 -12.19 -8.18 10.71
CA ALA A 261 -11.44 -8.11 9.45
C ALA A 261 -9.92 -7.89 9.61
N PHE A 262 -9.32 -8.44 10.67
CA PHE A 262 -7.87 -8.48 10.89
C PHE A 262 -7.39 -9.90 11.22
N TYR A 263 -6.13 -10.22 10.94
CA TYR A 263 -5.58 -11.58 11.20
C TYR A 263 -4.05 -11.61 11.12
N SER A 264 -3.43 -12.73 11.52
CA SER A 264 -2.01 -12.96 11.31
C SER A 264 -1.72 -14.40 10.92
N GLU A 265 -0.77 -14.58 10.00
CA GLU A 265 -0.32 -15.90 9.54
C GLU A 265 1.19 -15.93 9.32
N LYS A 266 1.79 -17.13 9.40
CA LYS A 266 3.17 -17.34 8.97
C LYS A 266 3.28 -17.21 7.46
N LEU A 267 4.42 -16.73 6.97
CA LEU A 267 4.71 -16.71 5.54
C LEU A 267 4.80 -18.14 4.99
N PRO A 268 4.48 -18.34 3.69
CA PRO A 268 4.34 -19.68 3.11
C PRO A 268 5.67 -20.38 2.85
N SER A 269 6.79 -19.67 2.85
CA SER A 269 8.11 -20.22 2.53
C SER A 269 8.56 -21.20 3.61
N PRO A 270 8.96 -22.45 3.27
CA PRO A 270 9.44 -23.41 4.25
C PRO A 270 10.70 -22.88 4.98
N GLY A 271 10.69 -23.00 6.31
CA GLY A 271 11.81 -22.57 7.15
C GLY A 271 11.87 -21.07 7.47
N THR A 272 11.04 -20.24 6.86
CA THR A 272 10.96 -18.81 7.20
C THR A 272 10.48 -18.60 8.63
N ARG A 273 11.06 -17.61 9.30
CA ARG A 273 10.56 -17.06 10.58
C ARG A 273 9.66 -15.86 10.36
N GLY A 274 9.20 -15.65 9.13
CA GLY A 274 8.35 -14.53 8.74
C GLY A 274 6.88 -14.71 9.14
N ARG A 275 6.26 -13.62 9.59
CA ARG A 275 4.82 -13.52 9.89
C ARG A 275 4.22 -12.30 9.18
N MET A 276 3.06 -12.52 8.60
CA MET A 276 2.19 -11.44 8.10
C MET A 276 1.17 -11.07 9.17
N VAL A 277 1.03 -9.79 9.46
CA VAL A 277 0.01 -9.21 10.33
C VAL A 277 -0.82 -8.24 9.50
N VAL A 278 -2.06 -8.61 9.22
CA VAL A 278 -3.00 -7.82 8.43
C VAL A 278 -3.98 -7.14 9.37
N LEU A 279 -4.02 -5.81 9.31
CA LEU A 279 -4.86 -4.95 10.14
C LEU A 279 -6.07 -4.43 9.37
N ASN A 280 -7.17 -4.26 10.05
CA ASN A 280 -8.29 -3.44 9.60
C ASN A 280 -8.09 -2.00 10.10
N THR A 281 -7.31 -1.22 9.38
CA THR A 281 -7.00 0.16 9.76
C THR A 281 -8.16 1.13 9.49
N ASN A 282 -9.24 0.65 8.84
CA ASN A 282 -10.49 1.41 8.71
C ASN A 282 -11.14 1.67 10.08
N LEU A 283 -10.86 0.83 11.08
CA LEU A 283 -11.31 1.04 12.47
C LEU A 283 -10.67 2.27 13.12
N TYR A 284 -9.56 2.76 12.57
CA TYR A 284 -8.80 3.92 13.09
C TYR A 284 -9.04 5.20 12.28
N TYR A 285 -9.75 5.07 11.16
CA TYR A 285 -9.96 6.16 10.20
C TYR A 285 -10.78 7.30 10.80
N ASP A 286 -10.39 8.55 10.50
CA ASP A 286 -11.04 9.76 11.03
C ASP A 286 -12.50 9.93 10.56
N GLN A 287 -12.87 9.29 9.42
CA GLN A 287 -14.21 9.30 8.86
C GLN A 287 -15.05 8.06 9.25
N ASN A 288 -14.54 7.19 10.12
CA ASN A 288 -15.30 6.07 10.64
C ASN A 288 -16.00 6.47 11.94
N ASP A 289 -17.30 6.79 11.87
CA ASP A 289 -18.06 7.21 13.04
C ASP A 289 -18.50 6.03 13.92
N GLU A 290 -18.55 4.80 13.36
CA GLU A 290 -18.88 3.58 14.12
C GLU A 290 -17.90 3.27 15.26
N THR A 291 -16.65 3.73 15.15
CA THR A 291 -15.59 3.48 16.13
C THR A 291 -15.07 4.74 16.81
N ALA A 292 -15.72 5.89 16.59
CA ALA A 292 -15.24 7.19 17.07
C ALA A 292 -15.07 7.27 18.59
N ASP A 293 -15.95 6.59 19.32
CA ASP A 293 -16.00 6.59 20.79
C ASP A 293 -15.41 5.31 21.41
N GLU A 294 -14.84 4.41 20.58
CA GLU A 294 -14.21 3.17 21.05
C GLU A 294 -12.73 3.42 21.39
N GLU A 295 -12.26 2.94 22.54
CA GLU A 295 -10.84 3.03 22.93
C GLU A 295 -9.97 2.04 22.16
N ASP A 296 -10.49 0.83 21.94
CA ASP A 296 -9.81 -0.25 21.19
C ASP A 296 -10.83 -0.99 20.30
N PRO A 297 -11.13 -0.46 19.12
CA PRO A 297 -12.15 -1.03 18.28
C PRO A 297 -11.77 -2.45 17.83
N GLY A 298 -12.68 -3.38 18.09
CA GLY A 298 -12.47 -4.81 17.87
C GLY A 298 -11.41 -5.46 18.77
N GLY A 299 -10.85 -4.75 19.76
CA GLY A 299 -9.71 -5.22 20.55
C GLY A 299 -8.43 -5.38 19.72
N GLN A 300 -8.36 -4.70 18.56
CA GLN A 300 -7.29 -4.91 17.59
C GLN A 300 -5.92 -4.43 18.09
N PHE A 301 -5.83 -3.35 18.87
CA PHE A 301 -4.56 -2.90 19.44
C PHE A 301 -4.03 -3.87 20.47
N GLN A 302 -4.87 -4.36 21.37
CA GLN A 302 -4.46 -5.39 22.33
C GLN A 302 -3.98 -6.65 21.61
N TRP A 303 -4.73 -7.11 20.61
CA TRP A 303 -4.37 -8.27 19.80
C TRP A 303 -3.04 -8.05 19.05
N LEU A 304 -2.80 -6.85 18.49
CA LEU A 304 -1.56 -6.50 17.82
C LEU A 304 -0.36 -6.55 18.77
N GLU A 305 -0.49 -5.96 19.94
CA GLU A 305 0.54 -6.01 21.01
C GLU A 305 0.89 -7.45 21.41
N GLU A 306 -0.12 -8.29 21.62
CA GLU A 306 0.06 -9.71 21.95
C GLU A 306 0.74 -10.46 20.80
N THR A 307 0.33 -10.21 19.56
CA THR A 307 0.88 -10.83 18.35
C THR A 307 2.36 -10.47 18.18
N LEU A 308 2.73 -9.19 18.29
CA LEU A 308 4.11 -8.72 18.18
C LEU A 308 4.98 -9.22 19.33
N THR A 309 4.45 -9.27 20.55
CA THR A 309 5.13 -9.85 21.71
C THR A 309 5.41 -11.35 21.50
N ASN A 310 4.46 -12.09 20.97
CA ASN A 310 4.62 -13.51 20.68
C ASN A 310 5.60 -13.76 19.54
N ALA A 311 5.57 -12.93 18.49
CA ALA A 311 6.55 -12.96 17.40
C ALA A 311 7.98 -12.74 17.95
N SER A 312 8.17 -11.76 18.83
CA SER A 312 9.46 -11.50 19.49
C SER A 312 9.97 -12.70 20.29
N ARG A 313 9.08 -13.39 21.03
CA ARG A 313 9.45 -14.59 21.80
C ARG A 313 9.77 -15.79 20.92
N ALA A 314 9.18 -15.85 19.73
CA ALA A 314 9.37 -16.90 18.76
C ALA A 314 10.54 -16.63 17.78
N ASP A 315 11.23 -15.52 17.93
CA ASP A 315 12.27 -15.04 16.99
C ASP A 315 11.73 -14.94 15.55
N GLU A 316 10.48 -14.47 15.42
CA GLU A 316 9.81 -14.21 14.14
C GLU A 316 9.95 -12.73 13.75
N MET A 317 10.19 -12.46 12.47
CA MET A 317 10.09 -11.12 11.88
C MET A 317 8.68 -10.91 11.29
N VAL A 318 8.20 -9.65 11.31
CA VAL A 318 6.82 -9.32 10.96
C VAL A 318 6.76 -8.27 9.86
N TYR A 319 5.91 -8.52 8.85
CA TYR A 319 5.35 -7.47 8.01
C TYR A 319 3.98 -7.06 8.55
N ILE A 320 3.76 -5.76 8.72
CA ILE A 320 2.43 -5.19 9.00
C ILE A 320 1.82 -4.71 7.70
N VAL A 321 0.57 -5.08 7.47
CA VAL A 321 -0.20 -4.72 6.28
C VAL A 321 -1.52 -4.09 6.71
N GLY A 322 -1.87 -2.97 6.10
CA GLY A 322 -3.14 -2.28 6.31
C GLY A 322 -3.56 -1.54 5.04
N HIS A 323 -4.64 -0.77 5.14
CA HIS A 323 -5.09 0.07 4.04
C HIS A 323 -4.89 1.55 4.36
N VAL A 324 -5.72 2.14 5.22
CA VAL A 324 -5.57 3.54 5.66
C VAL A 324 -4.29 3.67 6.47
N PRO A 325 -3.34 4.56 6.11
CA PRO A 325 -2.10 4.74 6.86
C PRO A 325 -2.26 5.74 8.02
N PRO A 326 -1.41 5.70 9.06
CA PRO A 326 -1.26 6.78 10.04
C PRO A 326 -0.58 8.01 9.41
N GLY A 327 -0.63 9.13 10.11
CA GLY A 327 -0.01 10.39 9.69
C GLY A 327 -0.81 11.15 8.65
N PHE A 328 -0.13 11.88 7.78
CA PHE A 328 -0.74 12.91 6.93
C PHE A 328 -0.61 12.59 5.44
N PHE A 329 -1.58 13.11 4.67
CA PHE A 329 -1.55 13.06 3.21
C PHE A 329 -0.61 14.12 2.65
N GLU A 330 0.40 13.72 1.89
CA GLU A 330 1.44 14.60 1.36
C GLU A 330 0.95 15.63 0.32
N LYS A 331 -0.17 15.35 -0.36
CA LYS A 331 -0.79 16.29 -1.32
C LYS A 331 -1.77 17.26 -0.70
N LYS A 332 -2.06 17.10 0.62
CA LYS A 332 -3.00 17.98 1.34
C LYS A 332 -2.48 18.29 2.73
N ARG A 333 -1.85 19.46 2.88
CA ARG A 333 -1.33 19.92 4.17
C ARG A 333 -2.36 19.82 5.28
N GLY A 334 -1.96 19.24 6.42
CA GLY A 334 -2.80 19.13 7.61
C GLY A 334 -3.99 18.16 7.48
N LYS A 335 -4.00 17.25 6.47
CA LYS A 335 -5.02 16.19 6.37
C LYS A 335 -4.49 14.89 7.00
N PRO A 336 -4.85 14.58 8.25
CA PRO A 336 -4.58 13.28 8.85
C PRO A 336 -5.58 12.24 8.36
N TRP A 337 -5.25 10.94 8.56
CA TRP A 337 -6.17 9.87 8.24
C TRP A 337 -6.66 9.12 9.48
N PHE A 338 -5.81 8.85 10.46
CA PHE A 338 -6.24 8.27 11.72
C PHE A 338 -6.82 9.35 12.65
N ARG A 339 -7.75 8.95 13.53
CA ARG A 339 -8.07 9.74 14.71
C ARG A 339 -6.82 9.88 15.59
N SER A 340 -6.65 11.04 16.23
CA SER A 340 -5.41 11.38 16.96
C SER A 340 -4.99 10.31 17.98
N GLY A 341 -5.92 9.84 18.84
CA GLY A 341 -5.60 8.82 19.83
C GLY A 341 -5.18 7.47 19.24
N PHE A 342 -5.77 7.07 18.11
CA PHE A 342 -5.38 5.85 17.41
C PHE A 342 -4.01 6.01 16.72
N ASN A 343 -3.73 7.19 16.16
CA ASN A 343 -2.45 7.50 15.56
C ASN A 343 -1.31 7.41 16.59
N GLU A 344 -1.49 8.02 17.76
CA GLU A 344 -0.53 7.98 18.86
C GLU A 344 -0.29 6.56 19.37
N ARG A 345 -1.38 5.80 19.58
CA ARG A 345 -1.30 4.41 20.03
C ARG A 345 -0.60 3.51 19.01
N TYR A 346 -0.89 3.68 17.70
CA TYR A 346 -0.19 2.95 16.66
C TYR A 346 1.30 3.26 16.63
N LEU A 347 1.66 4.55 16.68
CA LEU A 347 3.06 4.99 16.71
C LEU A 347 3.81 4.40 17.91
N THR A 348 3.22 4.45 19.12
CA THR A 348 3.77 3.86 20.34
C THR A 348 3.97 2.34 20.19
N THR A 349 3.00 1.63 19.61
CA THR A 349 3.10 0.19 19.38
C THR A 349 4.25 -0.14 18.42
N VAL A 350 4.38 0.59 17.30
CA VAL A 350 5.47 0.39 16.35
C VAL A 350 6.83 0.69 17.00
N GLN A 351 6.95 1.79 17.75
CA GLN A 351 8.18 2.13 18.48
C GLN A 351 8.59 1.04 19.47
N LYS A 352 7.65 0.54 20.24
CA LYS A 352 7.89 -0.53 21.23
C LYS A 352 8.37 -1.83 20.59
N HIS A 353 7.80 -2.20 19.47
CA HIS A 353 8.04 -3.49 18.81
C HIS A 353 8.91 -3.40 17.53
N HIS A 354 9.58 -2.26 17.29
CA HIS A 354 10.34 -2.01 16.06
C HIS A 354 11.37 -3.10 15.71
N ARG A 355 11.89 -3.83 16.69
CA ARG A 355 12.90 -4.88 16.45
C ARG A 355 12.37 -6.11 15.73
N VAL A 356 11.07 -6.36 15.80
CA VAL A 356 10.42 -7.49 15.13
C VAL A 356 9.64 -7.07 13.89
N ILE A 357 9.38 -5.77 13.70
CA ILE A 357 8.70 -5.23 12.54
C ILE A 357 9.75 -4.94 11.45
N ALA A 358 9.79 -5.74 10.40
CA ALA A 358 10.73 -5.56 9.30
C ALA A 358 10.34 -4.41 8.37
N ALA A 359 9.07 -4.32 7.99
CA ALA A 359 8.51 -3.24 7.19
C ALA A 359 6.97 -3.22 7.31
N GLN A 360 6.36 -2.16 6.76
CA GLN A 360 4.91 -1.97 6.74
C GLN A 360 4.46 -1.62 5.30
N PHE A 361 3.27 -2.11 4.87
CA PHE A 361 2.75 -1.92 3.51
C PHE A 361 1.29 -1.48 3.56
N PHE A 362 0.98 -0.33 2.92
CA PHE A 362 -0.32 0.32 2.98
C PHE A 362 -0.74 0.87 1.60
N GLY A 363 -2.02 1.28 1.48
CA GLY A 363 -2.64 1.88 0.30
C GLY A 363 -3.28 3.24 0.58
N HIS A 364 -4.52 3.43 0.13
CA HIS A 364 -5.41 4.56 0.41
C HIS A 364 -5.04 5.90 -0.27
N HIS A 365 -3.78 6.20 -0.42
CA HIS A 365 -3.33 7.47 -1.00
C HIS A 365 -3.44 7.50 -2.52
N HIS A 366 -3.50 6.34 -3.17
CA HIS A 366 -3.31 6.12 -4.61
C HIS A 366 -1.93 6.55 -5.11
N THR A 367 -1.11 7.15 -4.26
CA THR A 367 0.21 7.69 -4.58
C THR A 367 1.33 6.77 -4.13
N ASP A 368 2.46 6.82 -4.83
CA ASP A 368 3.70 6.17 -4.42
C ASP A 368 4.41 7.02 -3.38
N SER A 369 4.50 6.53 -2.15
CA SER A 369 5.13 7.28 -1.05
C SER A 369 5.66 6.34 0.05
N PHE A 370 6.22 6.92 1.09
CA PHE A 370 6.64 6.19 2.27
C PHE A 370 6.53 7.05 3.53
N ARG A 371 6.59 6.40 4.71
CA ARG A 371 6.55 7.07 6.01
C ARG A 371 7.66 6.53 6.89
N MET A 372 8.35 7.42 7.60
CA MET A 372 9.45 7.08 8.50
C MET A 372 8.97 6.99 9.94
N PHE A 373 9.51 6.02 10.67
CA PHE A 373 9.31 5.88 12.09
C PHE A 373 10.64 6.05 12.82
N TYR A 374 10.62 6.78 13.92
CA TYR A 374 11.82 7.10 14.68
C TYR A 374 11.70 6.63 16.13
N SER A 375 12.84 6.29 16.72
CA SER A 375 12.95 6.10 18.17
C SER A 375 12.86 7.44 18.91
N ASP A 376 12.76 7.39 20.23
CA ASP A 376 12.78 8.58 21.09
C ASP A 376 14.07 9.41 20.93
N THR A 377 15.15 8.77 20.46
CA THR A 377 16.44 9.45 20.18
C THR A 377 16.56 9.96 18.75
N GLY A 378 15.49 9.88 17.94
CA GLY A 378 15.47 10.33 16.54
C GLY A 378 16.17 9.39 15.55
N SER A 379 16.53 8.17 15.96
CA SER A 379 17.08 7.19 15.03
C SER A 379 15.98 6.55 14.18
N PRO A 380 16.18 6.36 12.85
CA PRO A 380 15.19 5.68 12.00
C PRO A 380 15.10 4.19 12.40
N ILE A 381 13.90 3.74 12.75
CA ILE A 381 13.66 2.38 13.30
C ILE A 381 12.76 1.53 12.41
N ASN A 382 11.92 2.15 11.58
CA ASN A 382 11.04 1.43 10.67
C ASN A 382 10.63 2.32 9.48
N VAL A 383 10.09 1.70 8.46
CA VAL A 383 9.53 2.36 7.28
C VAL A 383 8.21 1.70 6.88
N MET A 384 7.27 2.52 6.45
CA MET A 384 6.01 2.13 5.83
C MET A 384 6.04 2.54 4.37
N PHE A 385 5.76 1.60 3.48
CA PHE A 385 5.66 1.84 2.05
C PHE A 385 4.19 1.94 1.64
N LEU A 386 3.86 2.99 0.90
CA LEU A 386 2.56 3.21 0.28
C LEU A 386 2.66 2.89 -1.20
N ALA A 387 1.87 1.95 -1.68
CA ALA A 387 1.88 1.60 -3.10
C ALA A 387 0.96 2.52 -3.91
N PRO A 388 1.28 2.78 -5.17
CA PRO A 388 0.38 3.49 -6.07
C PRO A 388 -0.87 2.66 -6.37
N GLY A 389 -2.00 3.32 -6.52
CA GLY A 389 -3.27 2.70 -6.90
C GLY A 389 -3.30 2.24 -8.35
N VAL A 390 -4.07 1.18 -8.63
CA VAL A 390 -4.38 0.78 -10.00
C VAL A 390 -5.43 1.73 -10.61
N THR A 391 -6.35 2.26 -9.79
CA THR A 391 -7.28 3.29 -10.26
C THR A 391 -6.54 4.59 -10.61
N PRO A 392 -6.85 5.23 -11.74
CA PRO A 392 -6.29 6.54 -12.08
C PRO A 392 -7.07 7.72 -11.50
N TRP A 393 -8.11 7.45 -10.71
CA TRP A 393 -9.10 8.42 -10.29
C TRP A 393 -8.50 9.67 -9.62
N LYS A 394 -8.94 10.83 -10.11
CA LYS A 394 -8.55 12.14 -9.56
C LYS A 394 -9.32 12.44 -8.28
N THR A 395 -8.63 12.59 -7.18
CA THR A 395 -9.25 12.97 -5.89
C THR A 395 -10.09 14.24 -5.99
N THR A 396 -11.15 14.27 -5.19
CA THR A 396 -12.04 15.43 -5.03
C THR A 396 -11.72 16.26 -3.77
N LEU A 397 -10.63 15.93 -3.06
CA LEU A 397 -10.22 16.68 -1.87
C LEU A 397 -9.96 18.15 -2.21
N PRO A 398 -10.60 19.11 -1.50
CA PRO A 398 -10.42 20.52 -1.77
C PRO A 398 -8.96 20.97 -1.65
N GLY A 399 -8.47 21.70 -2.66
CA GLY A 399 -7.10 22.23 -2.70
C GLY A 399 -6.06 21.27 -3.28
N VAL A 400 -6.45 20.05 -3.70
CA VAL A 400 -5.58 19.16 -4.48
C VAL A 400 -5.88 19.33 -5.97
N ASN A 401 -4.98 19.95 -6.72
CA ASN A 401 -5.20 20.27 -8.14
C ASN A 401 -4.85 19.10 -9.06
N ASN A 402 -3.68 18.48 -8.87
CA ASN A 402 -3.15 17.39 -9.69
C ASN A 402 -3.19 16.07 -8.90
N GLY A 403 -4.37 15.69 -8.42
CA GLY A 403 -4.57 14.54 -7.53
C GLY A 403 -4.95 13.23 -8.23
N ALA A 404 -4.62 13.07 -9.51
CA ALA A 404 -4.68 11.79 -10.21
C ALA A 404 -3.31 11.11 -10.23
N ASN A 405 -3.28 9.85 -10.67
CA ASN A 405 -2.06 9.10 -10.93
C ASN A 405 -2.24 8.23 -12.18
N ASN A 406 -1.15 7.84 -12.83
CA ASN A 406 -1.24 6.72 -13.74
C ASN A 406 -1.44 5.41 -12.95
N PRO A 407 -2.09 4.39 -13.52
CA PRO A 407 -2.20 3.07 -12.90
C PRO A 407 -0.83 2.48 -12.58
N GLY A 408 -0.63 2.05 -11.32
CA GLY A 408 0.63 1.49 -10.83
C GLY A 408 0.49 0.10 -10.21
N ILE A 409 1.53 -0.73 -10.32
CA ILE A 409 1.69 -2.03 -9.66
C ILE A 409 3.14 -2.18 -9.21
N ARG A 410 3.38 -2.90 -8.09
CA ARG A 410 4.73 -2.96 -7.49
C ARG A 410 5.17 -4.36 -7.14
N VAL A 411 6.42 -4.71 -7.49
CA VAL A 411 7.14 -5.89 -6.97
C VAL A 411 8.08 -5.45 -5.84
N ILE A 412 8.08 -6.22 -4.77
CA ILE A 412 9.03 -6.08 -3.66
C ILE A 412 9.98 -7.28 -3.71
N ASN A 413 11.28 -6.99 -3.71
CA ASN A 413 12.34 -7.96 -3.49
C ASN A 413 12.70 -7.96 -2.00
N TYR A 414 12.78 -9.11 -1.37
CA TYR A 414 13.04 -9.20 0.07
C TYR A 414 13.97 -10.36 0.41
N ASP A 415 14.59 -10.28 1.56
CA ASP A 415 15.34 -11.37 2.17
C ASP A 415 14.37 -12.26 2.95
N PRO A 416 14.20 -13.55 2.59
CA PRO A 416 13.20 -14.42 3.22
C PRO A 416 13.54 -14.81 4.67
N ASP A 417 14.79 -14.67 5.10
CA ASP A 417 15.22 -14.98 6.47
C ASP A 417 14.98 -13.82 7.43
N THR A 418 15.24 -12.58 6.99
CA THR A 418 15.15 -11.37 7.80
C THR A 418 13.93 -10.52 7.51
N LEU A 419 13.22 -10.77 6.41
CA LEU A 419 12.17 -9.94 5.83
C LEU A 419 12.62 -8.51 5.47
N GLN A 420 13.92 -8.24 5.40
CA GLN A 420 14.40 -6.95 4.94
C GLN A 420 13.98 -6.71 3.49
N VAL A 421 13.41 -5.54 3.20
CA VAL A 421 13.17 -5.09 1.83
C VAL A 421 14.50 -4.80 1.18
N LEU A 422 14.84 -5.56 0.13
CA LEU A 422 16.08 -5.42 -0.63
C LEU A 422 15.93 -4.40 -1.74
N ASP A 423 14.77 -4.42 -2.43
CA ASP A 423 14.48 -3.50 -3.51
C ASP A 423 12.98 -3.43 -3.81
N MET A 424 12.57 -2.41 -4.56
CA MET A 424 11.21 -2.25 -5.07
C MET A 424 11.24 -1.83 -6.53
N VAL A 425 10.38 -2.46 -7.35
CA VAL A 425 10.22 -2.11 -8.76
C VAL A 425 8.77 -1.71 -8.99
N THR A 426 8.54 -0.47 -9.38
CA THR A 426 7.22 0.03 -9.77
C THR A 426 7.05 -0.06 -11.28
N TYR A 427 5.93 -0.61 -11.73
CA TYR A 427 5.50 -0.62 -13.12
C TYR A 427 4.25 0.21 -13.26
N TYR A 428 4.08 0.88 -14.39
CA TYR A 428 2.94 1.75 -14.64
C TYR A 428 2.38 1.62 -16.06
N LEU A 429 1.15 2.06 -16.21
CA LEU A 429 0.52 2.24 -17.50
C LEU A 429 0.38 3.74 -17.79
N ASN A 430 1.09 4.26 -18.80
CA ASN A 430 0.80 5.60 -19.31
C ASN A 430 -0.60 5.62 -19.93
N LEU A 431 -1.60 6.01 -19.13
CA LEU A 431 -3.01 5.89 -19.48
C LEU A 431 -3.37 6.73 -20.71
N THR A 432 -2.81 7.93 -20.82
CA THR A 432 -3.02 8.81 -21.99
C THR A 432 -2.54 8.12 -23.27
N ARG A 433 -1.31 7.60 -23.27
CA ARG A 433 -0.75 6.91 -24.43
C ARG A 433 -1.50 5.61 -24.74
N ALA A 434 -1.86 4.85 -23.72
CA ALA A 434 -2.62 3.61 -23.88
C ALA A 434 -3.98 3.87 -24.58
N ASN A 435 -4.69 4.91 -24.19
CA ASN A 435 -5.97 5.28 -24.82
C ASN A 435 -5.80 5.82 -26.24
N MET A 436 -4.73 6.58 -26.53
CA MET A 436 -4.43 7.06 -27.89
C MET A 436 -4.07 5.93 -28.87
N MET A 437 -3.41 4.89 -28.35
CA MET A 437 -2.97 3.73 -29.13
C MET A 437 -3.92 2.54 -28.99
N ALA A 438 -5.13 2.77 -28.44
CA ALA A 438 -6.08 1.70 -28.20
C ALA A 438 -6.34 0.93 -29.52
N PRO A 439 -6.03 -0.37 -29.54
CA PRO A 439 -6.19 -1.16 -30.74
C PRO A 439 -7.68 -1.35 -31.07
N THR A 440 -7.96 -1.54 -32.33
CA THR A 440 -9.29 -1.88 -32.82
C THR A 440 -9.72 -3.32 -32.47
N TRP A 441 -8.80 -4.12 -31.91
CA TRP A 441 -8.99 -5.53 -31.56
C TRP A 441 -9.06 -5.70 -30.04
N GLU A 442 -10.04 -6.44 -29.54
CA GLU A 442 -10.28 -6.66 -28.11
C GLU A 442 -9.17 -7.43 -27.39
N GLU A 443 -8.34 -8.18 -28.12
CA GLU A 443 -7.31 -9.06 -27.53
C GLU A 443 -5.97 -8.39 -27.23
N GLU A 444 -5.72 -7.19 -27.73
CA GLU A 444 -4.46 -6.49 -27.54
C GLU A 444 -4.49 -5.65 -26.26
N PHE A 445 -3.54 -5.90 -25.36
CA PHE A 445 -3.40 -5.20 -24.09
C PHE A 445 -2.22 -4.23 -24.13
N PRO A 446 -2.34 -3.06 -23.46
CA PRO A 446 -1.29 -2.06 -23.44
C PRO A 446 -0.06 -2.57 -22.68
N THR A 447 1.10 -2.00 -23.02
CA THR A 447 2.36 -2.31 -22.34
C THR A 447 2.45 -1.52 -21.05
N TRP A 448 2.66 -2.24 -19.95
CA TRP A 448 3.07 -1.69 -18.67
C TRP A 448 4.59 -1.52 -18.67
N GLU A 449 5.04 -0.32 -18.33
CA GLU A 449 6.45 0.05 -18.35
C GLU A 449 7.03 0.02 -16.94
N GLU A 450 8.31 -0.22 -16.84
CA GLU A 450 9.04 0.00 -15.60
C GLU A 450 9.17 1.50 -15.36
N GLU A 451 8.74 1.96 -14.19
CA GLU A 451 8.84 3.35 -13.82
C GLU A 451 10.19 3.63 -13.17
N TYR A 452 10.51 2.84 -12.14
CA TYR A 452 11.80 2.93 -11.45
C TYR A 452 12.08 1.67 -10.63
N VAL A 453 13.36 1.51 -10.32
CA VAL A 453 13.91 0.60 -9.32
C VAL A 453 14.42 1.46 -8.16
N LEU A 454 13.98 1.19 -6.92
CA LEU A 454 14.26 2.03 -5.75
C LEU A 454 15.76 2.28 -5.54
N THR A 455 16.54 1.19 -5.53
CA THR A 455 17.98 1.25 -5.23
C THR A 455 18.74 2.03 -6.30
N GLU A 456 18.35 1.93 -7.56
CA GLU A 456 18.94 2.65 -8.69
C GLU A 456 18.53 4.13 -8.69
N ALA A 457 17.23 4.41 -8.57
CA ALA A 457 16.68 5.77 -8.64
C ALA A 457 17.21 6.66 -7.52
N PHE A 458 17.33 6.13 -6.31
CA PHE A 458 17.77 6.88 -5.14
C PHE A 458 19.17 6.52 -4.67
N GLN A 459 19.92 5.67 -5.38
CA GLN A 459 21.29 5.28 -5.08
C GLN A 459 21.50 4.82 -3.63
N VAL A 460 20.61 3.97 -3.15
CA VAL A 460 20.65 3.37 -1.80
C VAL A 460 20.85 1.85 -1.93
N PRO A 461 21.43 1.19 -0.91
CA PRO A 461 21.73 -0.24 -1.01
C PRO A 461 20.48 -1.15 -0.90
N ASP A 462 19.40 -0.67 -0.28
CA ASP A 462 18.20 -1.45 0.03
C ASP A 462 17.01 -0.57 0.46
N GLY A 463 15.89 -1.18 0.85
CA GLY A 463 14.70 -0.50 1.40
C GLY A 463 14.65 -0.44 2.94
N SER A 464 15.77 -0.61 3.64
CA SER A 464 15.81 -0.50 5.11
C SER A 464 15.47 0.91 5.61
N ALA A 465 15.06 1.04 6.87
CA ALA A 465 14.79 2.34 7.47
C ALA A 465 15.97 3.32 7.36
N ARG A 466 17.21 2.81 7.45
CA ARG A 466 18.43 3.65 7.28
C ARG A 466 18.56 4.15 5.84
N SER A 467 18.35 3.30 4.86
CA SER A 467 18.40 3.67 3.44
C SER A 467 17.29 4.65 3.09
N MET A 468 16.08 4.42 3.58
CA MET A 468 14.94 5.32 3.35
C MET A 468 15.10 6.67 4.05
N GLN A 469 15.81 6.73 5.18
CA GLN A 469 16.25 8.00 5.78
C GLN A 469 17.19 8.76 4.84
N THR A 470 18.11 8.06 4.17
CA THR A 470 18.99 8.68 3.15
C THR A 470 18.18 9.19 1.95
N VAL A 471 17.16 8.45 1.50
CA VAL A 471 16.22 8.91 0.46
C VAL A 471 15.52 10.20 0.91
N LEU A 472 14.96 10.22 2.11
CA LEU A 472 14.29 11.42 2.66
C LEU A 472 15.25 12.62 2.75
N GLU A 473 16.49 12.42 3.16
CA GLU A 473 17.49 13.47 3.21
C GLU A 473 17.82 14.04 1.83
N ARG A 474 17.93 13.17 0.79
CA ARG A 474 18.12 13.60 -0.59
C ARG A 474 16.93 14.41 -1.09
N ILE A 475 15.72 13.91 -0.93
CA ILE A 475 14.47 14.63 -1.27
C ILE A 475 14.40 15.98 -0.56
N SER A 476 14.84 16.07 0.69
CA SER A 476 14.78 17.29 1.49
C SER A 476 15.76 18.38 1.03
N LYS A 477 16.93 17.98 0.49
CA LYS A 477 18.08 18.88 0.26
C LYS A 477 18.38 19.13 -1.21
N ASP A 478 18.03 18.19 -2.11
CA ASP A 478 18.38 18.22 -3.52
C ASP A 478 17.14 18.33 -4.40
N PRO A 479 16.97 19.43 -5.16
CA PRO A 479 15.82 19.64 -6.03
C PRO A 479 15.65 18.55 -7.10
N HIS A 480 16.74 17.91 -7.55
CA HIS A 480 16.67 16.83 -8.52
C HIS A 480 15.95 15.59 -7.93
N TYR A 481 16.39 15.14 -6.73
CA TYR A 481 15.74 14.01 -6.06
C TYR A 481 14.32 14.33 -5.60
N LEU A 482 14.05 15.59 -5.22
CA LEU A 482 12.70 16.04 -4.91
C LEU A 482 11.78 15.92 -6.13
N GLN A 483 12.18 16.47 -7.27
CA GLN A 483 11.39 16.43 -8.50
C GLN A 483 11.18 14.98 -8.96
N GLN A 484 12.22 14.15 -8.92
CA GLN A 484 12.14 12.73 -9.26
C GLN A 484 11.13 11.98 -8.36
N TYR A 485 11.21 12.17 -7.05
CA TYR A 485 10.25 11.62 -6.10
C TYR A 485 8.83 12.12 -6.38
N TYR A 486 8.66 13.42 -6.64
CA TYR A 486 7.35 14.01 -6.92
C TYR A 486 6.70 13.44 -8.18
N GLU A 487 7.46 13.21 -9.22
CA GLU A 487 6.99 12.52 -10.43
C GLU A 487 6.57 11.08 -10.13
N PHE A 488 7.37 10.33 -9.38
CA PHE A 488 7.04 8.97 -8.96
C PHE A 488 5.83 8.93 -8.04
N ASN A 489 5.65 9.91 -7.16
CA ASN A 489 4.50 9.99 -6.26
C ASN A 489 3.15 9.94 -7.00
N SER A 490 3.06 10.52 -8.20
CA SER A 490 1.87 10.46 -9.06
C SER A 490 1.99 9.43 -10.20
N VAL A 491 2.99 8.57 -10.13
CA VAL A 491 3.26 7.59 -11.20
C VAL A 491 3.34 8.27 -12.57
N ARG A 492 4.17 9.32 -12.66
CA ARG A 492 4.39 10.15 -13.85
C ARG A 492 3.14 10.83 -14.43
N TYR A 493 2.11 11.02 -13.64
CA TYR A 493 0.96 11.82 -14.05
C TYR A 493 1.22 13.32 -13.92
N ASP A 494 1.70 13.75 -12.75
CA ASP A 494 2.01 15.15 -12.46
C ASP A 494 3.51 15.42 -12.63
N LEU A 495 3.85 16.10 -13.70
CA LEU A 495 5.23 16.46 -14.07
C LEU A 495 5.50 17.95 -13.80
N THR A 496 4.63 18.64 -13.08
CA THR A 496 4.85 20.06 -12.72
C THR A 496 6.01 20.17 -11.72
N PRO A 497 6.72 21.32 -11.68
CA PRO A 497 7.77 21.53 -10.69
C PRO A 497 7.24 21.47 -9.26
N CYS A 498 7.93 20.72 -8.39
CA CYS A 498 7.68 20.71 -6.96
C CYS A 498 8.50 21.81 -6.28
N GLU A 499 7.86 22.96 -6.05
CA GLU A 499 8.48 24.12 -5.42
C GLU A 499 8.48 24.01 -3.88
N GLU A 500 8.95 25.05 -3.19
CA GLU A 500 9.18 25.06 -1.73
C GLU A 500 7.98 24.61 -0.89
N ALA A 501 6.76 25.08 -1.20
CA ALA A 501 5.56 24.68 -0.46
C ALA A 501 5.25 23.17 -0.64
N CYS A 502 5.42 22.67 -1.87
CA CYS A 502 5.31 21.27 -2.21
C CYS A 502 6.37 20.43 -1.48
N ARG A 503 7.63 20.88 -1.48
CA ARG A 503 8.72 20.22 -0.74
C ARG A 503 8.36 20.05 0.75
N VAL A 504 7.89 21.12 1.38
CA VAL A 504 7.49 21.10 2.81
C VAL A 504 6.38 20.07 3.05
N ASP A 505 5.36 20.05 2.21
CA ASP A 505 4.22 19.15 2.35
C ASP A 505 4.64 17.68 2.25
N HIS A 506 5.43 17.35 1.24
CA HIS A 506 5.91 15.99 1.04
C HIS A 506 6.92 15.55 2.11
N VAL A 507 7.92 16.38 2.40
CA VAL A 507 8.97 16.04 3.36
C VAL A 507 8.43 15.90 4.78
N CYS A 508 7.54 16.81 5.23
CA CYS A 508 6.97 16.72 6.58
C CYS A 508 6.01 15.52 6.70
N ALA A 509 5.21 15.20 5.68
CA ALA A 509 4.34 14.05 5.69
C ALA A 509 5.10 12.71 5.70
N ILE A 510 6.25 12.62 5.01
CA ILE A 510 7.12 11.45 5.05
C ILE A 510 7.79 11.30 6.41
N ARG A 511 8.32 12.39 6.94
CA ARG A 511 9.14 12.41 8.15
C ARG A 511 8.34 12.20 9.42
N GLU A 512 7.18 12.86 9.54
CA GLU A 512 6.48 13.00 10.82
C GLU A 512 5.07 12.38 10.76
N ILE A 513 4.90 11.26 11.45
CA ILE A 513 3.61 10.62 11.65
C ILE A 513 2.90 11.20 12.86
N ASP A 514 3.67 11.63 13.88
CA ASP A 514 3.14 12.32 15.07
C ASP A 514 2.57 13.69 14.67
N PHE A 515 1.35 13.99 15.13
CA PHE A 515 0.63 15.19 14.71
C PHE A 515 1.30 16.47 15.19
N THR A 516 1.85 16.47 16.40
CA THR A 516 2.55 17.64 16.96
C THR A 516 3.85 17.91 16.22
N LYS A 517 4.64 16.85 15.99
CA LYS A 517 5.92 16.95 15.25
C LYS A 517 5.71 17.34 13.78
N TYR A 518 4.62 16.86 13.16
CA TYR A 518 4.25 17.31 11.81
C TYR A 518 3.99 18.82 11.76
N ASP A 519 3.19 19.33 12.70
CA ASP A 519 2.91 20.77 12.78
C ASP A 519 4.17 21.60 13.02
N GLU A 520 5.08 21.11 13.86
CA GLU A 520 6.39 21.73 14.10
C GLU A 520 7.25 21.73 12.84
N CYS A 521 7.30 20.61 12.10
CA CYS A 521 8.02 20.48 10.84
C CYS A 521 7.54 21.52 9.82
N VAL A 522 6.21 21.62 9.62
CA VAL A 522 5.61 22.58 8.68
C VAL A 522 5.90 24.02 9.10
N LYS A 523 5.78 24.36 10.39
CA LYS A 523 6.05 25.71 10.91
C LYS A 523 7.52 26.10 10.75
N ALA A 524 8.44 25.23 11.13
CA ALA A 524 9.88 25.46 11.04
C ALA A 524 10.32 25.70 9.58
N SER A 525 9.83 24.88 8.65
CA SER A 525 10.15 25.01 7.23
C SER A 525 9.58 26.30 6.61
N SER A 526 8.35 26.68 6.99
CA SER A 526 7.72 27.92 6.52
C SER A 526 8.44 29.16 7.05
N SER A 527 8.93 29.13 8.28
CA SER A 527 9.69 30.23 8.89
C SER A 527 11.07 30.42 8.25
N ALA A 528 11.74 29.33 7.88
CA ALA A 528 13.03 29.39 7.18
C ALA A 528 12.91 30.05 5.80
N SER A 529 11.87 29.71 5.03
CA SER A 529 11.58 30.31 3.72
C SER A 529 11.29 31.81 3.83
N ALA A 530 10.53 32.23 4.85
CA ALA A 530 10.24 33.64 5.09
C ALA A 530 11.52 34.43 5.45
N ALA A 531 12.40 33.89 6.28
CA ALA A 531 13.66 34.50 6.65
C ALA A 531 14.59 34.71 5.44
N VAL A 532 14.73 33.69 4.57
CA VAL A 532 15.54 33.80 3.35
C VAL A 532 14.99 34.86 2.41
N SER A 533 13.67 34.96 2.24
CA SER A 533 13.03 36.00 1.42
C SER A 533 13.28 37.41 1.96
N VAL A 534 13.22 37.61 3.27
CA VAL A 534 13.51 38.91 3.91
C VAL A 534 14.98 39.29 3.73
N TRP A 535 15.92 38.35 3.92
CA TRP A 535 17.35 38.59 3.70
C TRP A 535 17.65 38.92 2.23
N PHE A 536 17.02 38.24 1.29
CA PHE A 536 17.18 38.53 -0.14
C PHE A 536 16.66 39.91 -0.53
N LEU A 537 15.49 40.30 -0.01
CA LEU A 537 14.96 41.68 -0.20
C LEU A 537 15.89 42.74 0.42
N PHE A 538 16.40 42.47 1.62
CA PHE A 538 17.35 43.37 2.29
C PHE A 538 18.66 43.53 1.47
N PHE A 539 19.17 42.41 0.95
CA PHE A 539 20.36 42.40 0.10
C PHE A 539 20.15 43.15 -1.23
N CYS A 540 19.01 42.93 -1.89
CA CYS A 540 18.63 43.69 -3.10
C CYS A 540 18.48 45.21 -2.83
N LEU A 541 17.90 45.57 -1.67
CA LEU A 541 17.77 46.97 -1.26
C LEU A 541 19.15 47.59 -1.00
N LEU A 542 20.05 46.86 -0.35
CA LEU A 542 21.42 47.30 -0.08
C LEU A 542 22.21 47.51 -1.37
N LEU A 543 22.10 46.60 -2.34
CA LEU A 543 22.73 46.75 -3.65
C LEU A 543 22.18 47.96 -4.42
N ARG A 544 20.89 48.25 -4.35
CA ARG A 544 20.29 49.45 -4.94
C ARG A 544 20.78 50.73 -4.28
N LEU A 545 20.93 50.76 -2.94
CA LEU A 545 21.46 51.90 -2.23
C LEU A 545 22.94 52.18 -2.57
N LEU A 546 23.76 51.13 -2.70
CA LEU A 546 25.15 51.23 -3.12
C LEU A 546 25.29 51.72 -4.56
N SER A 547 24.42 51.28 -5.47
CA SER A 547 24.42 51.76 -6.87
C SER A 547 23.99 53.24 -6.99
N LEU A 548 23.11 53.72 -6.11
CA LEU A 548 22.72 55.14 -6.04
C LEU A 548 23.83 56.01 -5.47
N GLN A 549 24.65 55.53 -4.53
CA GLN A 549 25.83 56.24 -4.02
C GLN A 549 26.97 56.35 -5.03
N GLN A 550 27.07 55.47 -5.99
CA GLN A 550 28.06 55.52 -7.08
C GLN A 550 27.62 56.42 -8.25
N ALA A 551 26.36 56.81 -8.30
CA ALA A 551 25.77 57.67 -9.33
C ALA A 551 25.63 59.13 -8.92
N LEU A 552 25.92 59.47 -7.64
CA LEU A 552 26.07 60.82 -7.08
C LEU A 552 27.57 61.15 -6.94
#